data_b638bab7ad66899995ae6ad3819bdfb2
#
_entry.id   b638bab7ad66899995ae6ad3819bdfb2
#
_cell.length_a   1.000
_cell.length_b   1.000
_cell.length_c   1.000
_cell.angle_alpha   90.00
_cell.angle_beta   90.00
_cell.angle_gamma   90.00
#
_symmetry.space_group_name_H-M   'P 1'
#
loop_
_entity.id
_entity.type
_entity.pdbx_description
1 polymer ?
#
loop_
_entity_poly.entity_id
_entity_poly.type
_entity_poly.pdbx_seq_one_letter_code
_entity_poly.pdbx_strand_id
1 'polypeptide(L)'
;MATTPTNLSVPSESPRDLKFNAGKIDEFVTSLALQYIDRFGDAHYTIEGLKALVLQQIYNLGWNPVGSFQGGATVSSAGDIIQDETNGVWYRWDDLSSLPKAVPAGSTPGSTGGIGEGKWLAVDVNDVLRKDLQGSNGSTLIGGSVYVVDYFSDAKVANAGKSKYIMTRGHHALGVGAGTYIRNGTTGVPSSGTEYKFFDSTGSGWTLTGMSYDCQQFGVNGDGTNETAKVQLWLDSCADYHARAYIKESFSASVVGVVLNSSHKGLQFDFRGWLKFFGDGSAPVNAPSNVTGVMTPTY
;
A
#
# COMPACT_ATOMS: atom_id res chain seq x y z
N MET A 1 -49.55 -24.50 23.33
CA MET A 1 -49.03 -24.19 24.69
C MET A 1 -47.55 -24.42 24.68
N ALA A 2 -46.77 -23.41 25.04
CA ALA A 2 -45.33 -23.57 25.24
C ALA A 2 -45.09 -24.51 26.42
N THR A 3 -44.28 -25.51 26.27
CA THR A 3 -43.95 -26.49 27.31
C THR A 3 -42.75 -25.97 28.10
N THR A 4 -42.92 -25.66 29.36
CA THR A 4 -41.79 -25.26 30.23
C THR A 4 -40.91 -26.49 30.49
N PRO A 5 -39.64 -26.50 30.11
CA PRO A 5 -38.74 -27.62 30.32
C PRO A 5 -38.34 -27.75 31.79
N THR A 6 -37.69 -28.84 32.15
CA THR A 6 -37.10 -29.05 33.48
C THR A 6 -35.59 -28.77 33.40
N ASN A 7 -34.93 -28.69 34.57
CA ASN A 7 -33.46 -28.56 34.70
C ASN A 7 -32.77 -29.91 34.95
N LEU A 8 -33.40 -31.04 34.59
CA LEU A 8 -32.78 -32.34 34.71
C LEU A 8 -31.54 -32.47 33.82
N SER A 9 -30.56 -33.26 34.24
CA SER A 9 -29.34 -33.52 33.45
C SER A 9 -29.65 -34.19 32.13
N VAL A 10 -28.71 -34.10 31.18
CA VAL A 10 -28.77 -34.77 29.88
C VAL A 10 -28.20 -36.20 30.00
N PRO A 11 -28.87 -37.23 29.48
CA PRO A 11 -30.19 -37.23 28.85
C PRO A 11 -31.32 -37.12 29.87
N SER A 12 -32.39 -36.38 29.52
CA SER A 12 -33.58 -36.31 30.36
C SER A 12 -34.66 -37.20 29.80
N GLU A 13 -35.28 -38.01 30.70
CA GLU A 13 -36.42 -38.87 30.37
C GLU A 13 -37.78 -38.16 30.56
N SER A 14 -37.76 -36.89 30.96
CA SER A 14 -38.99 -36.12 31.18
C SER A 14 -39.71 -35.90 29.82
N PRO A 15 -41.00 -36.28 29.73
CA PRO A 15 -41.78 -36.00 28.51
C PRO A 15 -41.88 -34.51 28.16
N ARG A 16 -41.74 -33.63 29.17
CA ARG A 16 -41.74 -32.18 28.97
C ARG A 16 -40.47 -31.72 28.23
N ASP A 17 -39.31 -32.27 28.61
CA ASP A 17 -38.02 -31.93 27.97
C ASP A 17 -37.94 -32.51 26.58
N LEU A 18 -38.42 -33.73 26.38
CA LEU A 18 -38.50 -34.34 25.05
C LEU A 18 -39.34 -33.50 24.07
N LYS A 19 -40.52 -33.03 24.52
CA LYS A 19 -41.38 -32.17 23.72
C LYS A 19 -40.78 -30.79 23.47
N PHE A 20 -40.11 -30.20 24.44
CA PHE A 20 -39.39 -28.94 24.29
C PHE A 20 -38.28 -29.08 23.27
N ASN A 21 -37.42 -30.11 23.40
CA ASN A 21 -36.30 -30.35 22.49
C ASN A 21 -36.77 -30.64 21.08
N ALA A 22 -37.90 -31.35 20.87
CA ALA A 22 -38.46 -31.55 19.53
C ALA A 22 -38.83 -30.21 18.86
N GLY A 23 -39.43 -29.26 19.64
CA GLY A 23 -39.69 -27.91 19.12
C GLY A 23 -38.40 -27.12 18.82
N LYS A 24 -37.32 -27.37 19.60
CA LYS A 24 -36.02 -26.72 19.34
C LYS A 24 -35.31 -27.30 18.12
N ILE A 25 -35.50 -28.58 17.80
CA ILE A 25 -35.04 -29.19 16.54
C ILE A 25 -35.75 -28.54 15.34
N ASP A 26 -37.07 -28.38 15.44
CA ASP A 26 -37.85 -27.67 14.43
C ASP A 26 -37.35 -26.23 14.24
N GLU A 27 -37.14 -25.50 15.33
CA GLU A 27 -36.62 -24.13 15.29
C GLU A 27 -35.20 -24.08 14.66
N PHE A 28 -34.32 -25.02 15.00
CA PHE A 28 -32.99 -25.16 14.38
C PHE A 28 -33.04 -25.28 12.86
N VAL A 29 -33.97 -26.12 12.34
CA VAL A 29 -34.06 -26.44 10.91
C VAL A 29 -34.84 -25.38 10.12
N THR A 30 -35.91 -24.83 10.68
CA THR A 30 -36.91 -24.05 9.92
C THR A 30 -36.88 -22.56 10.23
N SER A 31 -36.25 -22.14 11.33
CA SER A 31 -36.24 -20.73 11.76
C SER A 31 -35.36 -19.86 10.83
N LEU A 32 -35.86 -18.66 10.53
CA LEU A 32 -35.09 -17.60 9.89
C LEU A 32 -34.28 -16.78 10.91
N ALA A 33 -34.49 -16.97 12.22
CA ALA A 33 -33.66 -16.37 13.26
C ALA A 33 -32.26 -17.00 13.21
N LEU A 34 -31.21 -16.21 13.54
CA LEU A 34 -29.83 -16.68 13.50
C LEU A 34 -29.48 -17.63 14.65
N GLN A 35 -30.23 -17.54 15.77
CA GLN A 35 -29.97 -18.33 16.98
C GLN A 35 -31.28 -18.77 17.60
N TYR A 36 -31.22 -19.87 18.36
CA TYR A 36 -32.26 -20.32 19.26
C TYR A 36 -31.71 -20.53 20.66
N ILE A 37 -32.56 -20.54 21.67
CA ILE A 37 -32.20 -20.74 23.05
C ILE A 37 -32.59 -22.15 23.45
N ASP A 38 -31.67 -22.90 24.03
CA ASP A 38 -31.92 -24.24 24.52
C ASP A 38 -32.66 -24.24 25.87
N ARG A 39 -32.90 -25.42 26.45
CA ARG A 39 -33.62 -25.56 27.73
C ARG A 39 -32.84 -25.07 28.96
N PHE A 40 -31.51 -24.86 28.82
CA PHE A 40 -30.65 -24.36 29.87
C PHE A 40 -30.40 -22.84 29.77
N GLY A 41 -30.85 -22.22 28.71
CA GLY A 41 -30.70 -20.80 28.44
C GLY A 41 -29.52 -20.45 27.54
N ASP A 42 -28.81 -21.44 26.98
CA ASP A 42 -27.69 -21.24 26.13
C ASP A 42 -28.13 -20.98 24.69
N ALA A 43 -27.42 -20.06 23.99
CA ALA A 43 -27.70 -19.68 22.60
C ALA A 43 -26.93 -20.59 21.65
N HIS A 44 -27.64 -21.14 20.66
CA HIS A 44 -27.09 -21.97 19.60
C HIS A 44 -27.48 -21.40 18.23
N TYR A 45 -26.61 -21.56 17.23
CA TYR A 45 -26.95 -21.16 15.86
C TYR A 45 -27.99 -22.06 15.25
N THR A 46 -28.93 -21.48 14.50
CA THR A 46 -29.81 -22.19 13.57
C THR A 46 -29.06 -22.53 12.27
N ILE A 47 -29.66 -23.28 11.37
CA ILE A 47 -29.11 -23.49 10.01
C ILE A 47 -28.91 -22.16 9.30
N GLU A 48 -29.87 -21.22 9.39
CA GLU A 48 -29.73 -19.90 8.78
C GLU A 48 -28.62 -19.09 9.47
N GLY A 49 -28.44 -19.20 10.79
CA GLY A 49 -27.34 -18.57 11.52
C GLY A 49 -25.97 -19.09 11.10
N LEU A 50 -25.83 -20.39 10.94
CA LEU A 50 -24.58 -20.99 10.43
C LEU A 50 -24.24 -20.53 9.01
N LYS A 51 -25.28 -20.48 8.15
CA LYS A 51 -25.14 -19.98 6.77
C LYS A 51 -24.70 -18.50 6.75
N ALA A 52 -25.33 -17.64 7.57
CA ALA A 52 -24.96 -16.25 7.70
C ALA A 52 -23.50 -16.08 8.20
N LEU A 53 -23.06 -16.88 9.15
CA LEU A 53 -21.69 -16.86 9.65
C LEU A 53 -20.68 -17.21 8.57
N VAL A 54 -20.95 -18.26 7.77
CA VAL A 54 -20.08 -18.65 6.65
C VAL A 54 -19.99 -17.54 5.61
N LEU A 55 -21.12 -16.96 5.21
CA LEU A 55 -21.15 -15.84 4.25
C LEU A 55 -20.38 -14.63 4.77
N GLN A 56 -20.49 -14.32 6.07
CA GLN A 56 -19.72 -13.23 6.69
C GLN A 56 -18.21 -13.48 6.63
N GLN A 57 -17.76 -14.73 6.83
CA GLN A 57 -16.34 -15.06 6.70
C GLN A 57 -15.85 -14.89 5.26
N ILE A 58 -16.63 -15.29 4.27
CA ILE A 58 -16.32 -15.09 2.84
C ILE A 58 -16.22 -13.60 2.52
N TYR A 59 -17.16 -12.81 3.02
CA TYR A 59 -17.15 -11.35 2.84
C TYR A 59 -15.92 -10.69 3.48
N ASN A 60 -15.51 -11.17 4.67
CA ASN A 60 -14.32 -10.69 5.36
C ASN A 60 -13.01 -10.96 4.57
N LEU A 61 -13.01 -11.94 3.67
CA LEU A 61 -11.92 -12.19 2.72
C LEU A 61 -11.92 -11.20 1.54
N GLY A 62 -12.84 -10.24 1.51
CA GLY A 62 -12.95 -9.24 0.44
C GLY A 62 -13.68 -9.73 -0.81
N TRP A 63 -14.38 -10.85 -0.73
CA TRP A 63 -15.27 -11.34 -1.77
C TRP A 63 -16.71 -10.94 -1.49
N ASN A 64 -17.48 -10.66 -2.55
CA ASN A 64 -18.88 -10.29 -2.48
C ASN A 64 -19.75 -11.42 -3.06
N PRO A 65 -20.41 -12.24 -2.23
CA PRO A 65 -21.31 -13.28 -2.70
C PRO A 65 -22.55 -12.67 -3.34
N VAL A 66 -22.76 -12.86 -4.65
CA VAL A 66 -23.90 -12.27 -5.38
C VAL A 66 -25.01 -13.26 -5.70
N GLY A 67 -24.81 -14.55 -5.43
CA GLY A 67 -25.82 -15.59 -5.65
C GLY A 67 -25.25 -16.98 -5.95
N SER A 68 -26.01 -17.79 -6.65
CA SER A 68 -25.59 -19.13 -7.06
C SER A 68 -25.90 -19.40 -8.53
N PHE A 69 -25.25 -20.41 -9.13
CA PHE A 69 -25.58 -20.86 -10.49
C PHE A 69 -27.00 -21.42 -10.54
N GLN A 70 -27.48 -22.03 -9.47
CA GLN A 70 -28.80 -22.62 -9.37
C GLN A 70 -29.88 -21.56 -9.16
N GLY A 71 -29.61 -20.53 -8.35
CA GLY A 71 -30.52 -19.40 -8.10
C GLY A 71 -30.48 -18.31 -9.18
N GLY A 72 -29.40 -18.24 -9.95
CA GLY A 72 -29.12 -17.16 -10.87
C GLY A 72 -28.51 -15.95 -10.18
N ALA A 73 -27.71 -15.16 -10.92
CA ALA A 73 -27.05 -13.95 -10.41
C ALA A 73 -26.55 -13.06 -11.55
N THR A 74 -26.09 -11.87 -11.19
CA THR A 74 -25.30 -11.01 -12.08
C THR A 74 -23.98 -10.67 -11.38
N VAL A 75 -22.87 -11.04 -11.99
CA VAL A 75 -21.51 -10.68 -11.56
C VAL A 75 -21.16 -9.34 -12.19
N SER A 76 -21.03 -8.29 -11.41
CA SER A 76 -20.86 -6.90 -11.89
C SER A 76 -19.45 -6.37 -11.66
N SER A 77 -18.69 -6.96 -10.73
CA SER A 77 -17.36 -6.53 -10.37
C SER A 77 -16.36 -7.69 -10.22
N ALA A 78 -15.08 -7.40 -10.25
CA ALA A 78 -13.99 -8.38 -10.05
C ALA A 78 -14.02 -9.07 -8.67
N GLY A 79 -14.67 -8.45 -7.68
CA GLY A 79 -14.82 -8.99 -6.34
C GLY A 79 -16.06 -9.88 -6.14
N ASP A 80 -16.95 -9.92 -7.11
CA ASP A 80 -18.19 -10.72 -7.01
C ASP A 80 -17.87 -12.21 -7.21
N ILE A 81 -18.47 -13.03 -6.34
CA ILE A 81 -18.38 -14.49 -6.43
C ILE A 81 -19.76 -15.13 -6.43
N ILE A 82 -19.86 -16.26 -7.08
CA ILE A 82 -21.10 -17.03 -7.23
C ILE A 82 -20.86 -18.47 -6.81
N GLN A 83 -21.80 -19.08 -6.10
CA GLN A 83 -21.66 -20.45 -5.62
C GLN A 83 -22.23 -21.45 -6.61
N ASP A 84 -21.56 -22.57 -6.80
CA ASP A 84 -22.16 -23.78 -7.33
C ASP A 84 -22.69 -24.61 -6.14
N GLU A 85 -24.01 -24.59 -5.92
CA GLU A 85 -24.67 -25.28 -4.81
C GLU A 85 -24.56 -26.80 -4.90
N THR A 86 -24.22 -27.35 -6.10
CA THR A 86 -24.11 -28.81 -6.29
C THR A 86 -22.85 -29.38 -5.64
N ASN A 87 -21.80 -28.57 -5.51
CA ASN A 87 -20.51 -28.99 -4.94
C ASN A 87 -19.98 -28.04 -3.85
N GLY A 88 -20.67 -26.91 -3.59
CA GLY A 88 -20.31 -25.92 -2.60
C GLY A 88 -19.16 -25.00 -2.98
N VAL A 89 -18.60 -25.12 -4.20
CA VAL A 89 -17.45 -24.31 -4.64
C VAL A 89 -17.90 -22.93 -5.05
N TRP A 90 -17.10 -21.92 -4.68
CA TRP A 90 -17.29 -20.54 -5.10
C TRP A 90 -16.43 -20.25 -6.33
N TYR A 91 -16.97 -19.46 -7.26
CA TYR A 91 -16.32 -19.06 -8.50
C TYR A 91 -16.37 -17.55 -8.69
N ARG A 92 -15.31 -16.97 -9.26
CA ARG A 92 -15.27 -15.61 -9.81
C ARG A 92 -15.20 -15.67 -11.33
N TRP A 93 -15.70 -14.63 -11.98
CA TRP A 93 -15.52 -14.47 -13.43
C TRP A 93 -14.19 -13.76 -13.70
N ASP A 94 -13.34 -14.35 -14.55
CA ASP A 94 -11.97 -13.90 -14.77
C ASP A 94 -11.84 -12.91 -15.93
N ASP A 95 -12.72 -12.95 -16.93
CA ASP A 95 -12.75 -11.99 -18.03
C ASP A 95 -13.49 -10.70 -17.61
N LEU A 96 -12.75 -9.76 -17.02
CA LEU A 96 -13.30 -8.49 -16.53
C LEU A 96 -13.83 -7.58 -17.65
N SER A 97 -13.39 -7.81 -18.90
CA SER A 97 -13.84 -7.01 -20.06
C SER A 97 -15.27 -7.33 -20.47
N SER A 98 -15.78 -8.50 -20.10
CA SER A 98 -17.15 -8.97 -20.39
C SER A 98 -18.15 -8.75 -19.25
N LEU A 99 -17.77 -7.99 -18.22
CA LEU A 99 -18.70 -7.62 -17.15
C LEU A 99 -19.71 -6.53 -17.62
N PRO A 100 -20.95 -6.54 -17.14
CA PRO A 100 -21.56 -7.50 -16.20
C PRO A 100 -21.87 -8.85 -16.85
N LYS A 101 -21.56 -9.95 -16.13
CA LYS A 101 -21.83 -11.31 -16.55
C LYS A 101 -23.16 -11.79 -15.93
N ALA A 102 -24.18 -11.99 -16.77
CA ALA A 102 -25.42 -12.60 -16.33
C ALA A 102 -25.30 -14.12 -16.24
N VAL A 103 -25.79 -14.69 -15.16
CA VAL A 103 -25.82 -16.12 -14.88
C VAL A 103 -27.29 -16.54 -14.70
N PRO A 104 -27.88 -17.26 -15.65
CA PRO A 104 -29.27 -17.71 -15.55
C PRO A 104 -29.46 -18.72 -14.39
N ALA A 105 -30.64 -18.71 -13.79
CA ALA A 105 -31.02 -19.72 -12.80
C ALA A 105 -31.00 -21.14 -13.41
N GLY A 106 -30.61 -22.12 -12.60
CA GLY A 106 -30.48 -23.52 -13.04
C GLY A 106 -29.28 -23.79 -13.93
N SER A 107 -28.31 -22.87 -13.97
CA SER A 107 -27.09 -23.03 -14.75
C SER A 107 -25.96 -23.71 -13.95
N THR A 108 -24.83 -23.91 -14.60
CA THR A 108 -23.58 -24.43 -14.03
C THR A 108 -22.41 -23.62 -14.56
N PRO A 109 -21.21 -23.68 -13.94
CA PRO A 109 -20.03 -23.05 -14.51
C PRO A 109 -19.78 -23.47 -15.96
N GLY A 110 -19.99 -24.75 -16.28
CA GLY A 110 -19.83 -25.29 -17.65
C GLY A 110 -20.77 -24.68 -18.67
N SER A 111 -22.05 -24.46 -18.30
CA SER A 111 -23.07 -23.93 -19.22
C SER A 111 -23.01 -22.42 -19.41
N THR A 112 -22.29 -21.70 -18.53
CA THR A 112 -22.21 -20.22 -18.53
C THR A 112 -20.85 -19.67 -18.94
N GLY A 113 -20.03 -20.47 -19.59
CA GLY A 113 -18.74 -20.01 -20.13
C GLY A 113 -17.59 -20.98 -19.91
N GLY A 114 -17.75 -21.98 -19.04
CA GLY A 114 -16.72 -22.97 -18.73
C GLY A 114 -15.81 -22.54 -17.57
N ILE A 115 -14.89 -23.43 -17.20
CA ILE A 115 -13.91 -23.23 -16.12
C ILE A 115 -12.52 -23.07 -16.75
N GLY A 116 -11.71 -22.11 -16.25
CA GLY A 116 -10.34 -21.87 -16.67
C GLY A 116 -10.02 -20.39 -16.83
N GLU A 117 -8.83 -20.09 -17.33
CA GLU A 117 -8.36 -18.72 -17.59
C GLU A 117 -9.32 -17.98 -18.53
N GLY A 118 -9.66 -16.72 -18.22
CA GLY A 118 -10.65 -15.93 -18.95
C GLY A 118 -12.10 -16.41 -18.79
N LYS A 119 -12.39 -17.31 -17.85
CA LYS A 119 -13.70 -17.94 -17.59
C LYS A 119 -13.97 -17.98 -16.09
N TRP A 120 -14.72 -19.00 -15.63
CA TRP A 120 -14.93 -19.21 -14.21
C TRP A 120 -13.68 -19.80 -13.55
N LEU A 121 -13.17 -19.12 -12.52
CA LEU A 121 -12.09 -19.61 -11.67
C LEU A 121 -12.63 -19.89 -10.27
N ALA A 122 -12.29 -21.06 -9.73
CA ALA A 122 -12.60 -21.40 -8.35
C ALA A 122 -11.83 -20.46 -7.40
N VAL A 123 -12.51 -19.94 -6.38
CA VAL A 123 -11.91 -19.07 -5.36
C VAL A 123 -11.27 -19.94 -4.28
N ASP A 124 -9.96 -19.85 -4.15
CA ASP A 124 -9.17 -20.53 -3.12
C ASP A 124 -8.31 -19.53 -2.31
N VAL A 125 -7.55 -20.03 -1.33
CA VAL A 125 -6.66 -19.21 -0.50
C VAL A 125 -5.56 -18.53 -1.32
N ASN A 126 -5.05 -19.20 -2.35
CA ASN A 126 -4.03 -18.63 -3.24
C ASN A 126 -4.61 -17.50 -4.09
N ASP A 127 -5.87 -17.59 -4.47
CA ASP A 127 -6.55 -16.55 -5.24
C ASP A 127 -6.79 -15.29 -4.40
N VAL A 128 -7.15 -15.43 -3.13
CA VAL A 128 -7.24 -14.31 -2.17
C VAL A 128 -5.88 -13.63 -2.01
N LEU A 129 -4.83 -14.38 -1.75
CA LEU A 129 -3.48 -13.83 -1.61
C LEU A 129 -3.00 -13.15 -2.90
N ARG A 130 -3.27 -13.75 -4.06
CA ARG A 130 -2.93 -13.15 -5.36
C ARG A 130 -3.67 -11.85 -5.60
N LYS A 131 -4.96 -11.79 -5.28
CA LYS A 131 -5.78 -10.58 -5.35
C LYS A 131 -5.23 -9.46 -4.46
N ASP A 132 -4.87 -9.78 -3.23
CA ASP A 132 -4.29 -8.83 -2.28
C ASP A 132 -2.95 -8.30 -2.78
N LEU A 133 -2.08 -9.16 -3.31
CA LEU A 133 -0.78 -8.79 -3.86
C LEU A 133 -0.88 -7.99 -5.17
N GLN A 134 -1.92 -8.19 -5.97
CA GLN A 134 -2.19 -7.40 -7.20
C GLN A 134 -2.83 -6.05 -6.90
N GLY A 135 -3.37 -5.85 -5.71
CA GLY A 135 -3.95 -4.58 -5.29
C GLY A 135 -2.91 -3.46 -5.25
N SER A 136 -3.37 -2.21 -5.29
CA SER A 136 -2.51 -1.00 -5.22
C SER A 136 -1.55 -0.98 -4.01
N ASN A 137 -1.90 -1.70 -2.96
CA ASN A 137 -1.11 -1.83 -1.73
C ASN A 137 -0.41 -3.19 -1.61
N GLY A 138 -0.42 -4.03 -2.65
CA GLY A 138 0.10 -5.39 -2.60
C GLY A 138 1.57 -5.48 -2.17
N SER A 139 2.41 -4.59 -2.70
CA SER A 139 3.83 -4.50 -2.31
C SER A 139 4.03 -4.19 -0.82
N THR A 140 3.06 -3.56 -0.16
CA THR A 140 3.13 -3.19 1.26
C THR A 140 2.80 -4.34 2.21
N LEU A 141 2.17 -5.40 1.71
CA LEU A 141 1.88 -6.62 2.46
C LEU A 141 3.15 -7.43 2.72
N ILE A 142 4.17 -7.25 1.87
CA ILE A 142 5.48 -7.85 2.06
C ILE A 142 6.28 -6.95 2.99
N GLY A 143 6.45 -7.36 4.25
CA GLY A 143 7.16 -6.59 5.27
C GLY A 143 8.57 -6.20 4.81
N GLY A 144 8.91 -4.90 4.89
CA GLY A 144 10.20 -4.36 4.45
C GLY A 144 10.26 -3.99 2.97
N SER A 145 9.13 -3.96 2.26
CA SER A 145 9.05 -3.60 0.84
C SER A 145 9.59 -2.20 0.56
N VAL A 146 10.21 -2.06 -0.60
CA VAL A 146 10.65 -0.78 -1.17
C VAL A 146 9.57 -0.31 -2.15
N TYR A 147 9.08 0.90 -1.97
CA TYR A 147 8.19 1.55 -2.92
C TYR A 147 9.04 2.28 -3.95
N VAL A 148 8.96 1.88 -5.22
CA VAL A 148 9.80 2.44 -6.29
C VAL A 148 8.99 3.40 -7.13
N VAL A 149 9.53 4.60 -7.37
CA VAL A 149 8.97 5.63 -8.24
C VAL A 149 10.02 6.14 -9.23
N ASP A 150 9.59 6.76 -10.30
CA ASP A 150 10.53 7.26 -11.32
C ASP A 150 11.24 8.54 -10.84
N TYR A 151 10.52 9.51 -10.32
CA TYR A 151 11.08 10.81 -9.94
C TYR A 151 10.81 11.19 -8.49
N PHE A 152 11.55 12.16 -7.98
CA PHE A 152 11.33 12.72 -6.64
C PHE A 152 9.94 13.35 -6.49
N SER A 153 9.43 14.02 -7.54
CA SER A 153 8.07 14.55 -7.55
C SER A 153 7.02 13.47 -7.30
N ASP A 154 7.21 12.28 -7.87
CA ASP A 154 6.30 11.15 -7.71
C ASP A 154 6.33 10.59 -6.28
N ALA A 155 7.52 10.63 -5.63
CA ALA A 155 7.65 10.21 -4.25
C ALA A 155 6.80 11.07 -3.30
N LYS A 156 6.69 12.38 -3.55
CA LYS A 156 5.87 13.30 -2.74
C LYS A 156 4.37 13.05 -2.87
N VAL A 157 3.91 12.58 -4.03
CA VAL A 157 2.48 12.28 -4.26
C VAL A 157 2.15 10.80 -4.11
N ALA A 158 3.14 9.96 -3.80
CA ALA A 158 2.96 8.54 -3.59
C ALA A 158 2.10 8.25 -2.36
N ASN A 159 1.33 7.17 -2.44
CA ASN A 159 0.79 6.48 -1.27
C ASN A 159 1.65 5.24 -1.01
N ALA A 160 2.74 5.42 -0.26
CA ALA A 160 3.68 4.34 -0.01
C ALA A 160 3.20 3.35 1.08
N GLY A 161 1.98 3.52 1.60
CA GLY A 161 1.32 2.59 2.51
C GLY A 161 2.19 2.23 3.72
N LYS A 162 2.50 0.94 3.88
CA LYS A 162 3.34 0.40 4.98
C LYS A 162 4.80 0.19 4.58
N SER A 163 5.23 0.62 3.39
CA SER A 163 6.62 0.48 2.94
C SER A 163 7.59 1.16 3.90
N LYS A 164 8.76 0.56 4.09
CA LYS A 164 9.81 1.13 4.93
C LYS A 164 10.71 2.08 4.16
N TYR A 165 10.81 1.88 2.85
CA TYR A 165 11.65 2.67 1.97
C TYR A 165 10.87 3.17 0.76
N ILE A 166 11.20 4.38 0.30
CA ILE A 166 10.89 4.86 -1.05
C ILE A 166 12.23 4.97 -1.80
N MET A 167 12.27 4.45 -3.02
CA MET A 167 13.41 4.61 -3.92
C MET A 167 12.97 5.37 -5.16
N THR A 168 13.65 6.47 -5.47
CA THR A 168 13.47 7.18 -6.74
C THR A 168 14.50 6.70 -7.74
N ARG A 169 14.10 6.54 -9.00
CA ARG A 169 15.01 6.17 -10.10
C ARG A 169 15.78 7.36 -10.64
N GLY A 170 15.37 8.57 -10.25
CA GLY A 170 16.02 9.83 -10.54
C GLY A 170 15.35 10.98 -9.81
N HIS A 171 15.92 12.20 -9.88
CA HIS A 171 15.27 13.40 -9.36
C HIS A 171 14.29 13.99 -10.39
N HIS A 172 14.77 14.37 -11.56
CA HIS A 172 14.01 14.95 -12.67
C HIS A 172 14.21 14.19 -13.99
N ALA A 173 15.20 13.30 -14.06
CA ALA A 173 15.46 12.41 -15.17
C ALA A 173 15.95 11.05 -14.63
N LEU A 174 15.60 9.96 -15.31
CA LEU A 174 16.00 8.61 -14.91
C LEU A 174 17.53 8.48 -14.87
N GLY A 175 18.05 7.92 -13.81
CA GLY A 175 19.50 7.77 -13.59
C GLY A 175 20.21 9.03 -13.09
N VAL A 176 19.50 10.15 -12.91
CA VAL A 176 20.08 11.40 -12.43
C VAL A 176 19.52 11.79 -11.06
N GLY A 177 20.35 11.79 -10.03
CA GLY A 177 19.95 12.16 -8.68
C GLY A 177 18.96 11.17 -8.04
N ALA A 178 19.12 9.88 -8.29
CA ALA A 178 18.33 8.84 -7.62
C ALA A 178 18.57 8.87 -6.10
N GLY A 179 17.54 8.62 -5.32
CA GLY A 179 17.59 8.64 -3.86
C GLY A 179 16.86 7.48 -3.22
N THR A 180 17.32 7.08 -2.04
CA THR A 180 16.60 6.13 -1.18
C THR A 180 16.20 6.84 0.09
N TYR A 181 14.93 6.78 0.41
CA TYR A 181 14.33 7.44 1.57
C TYR A 181 13.83 6.41 2.56
N ILE A 182 14.08 6.64 3.84
CA ILE A 182 13.55 5.82 4.92
C ILE A 182 12.38 6.53 5.59
N ARG A 183 11.37 5.77 5.99
CA ARG A 183 10.27 6.28 6.81
C ARG A 183 10.81 6.70 8.18
N ASN A 184 10.62 7.96 8.56
CA ASN A 184 11.19 8.54 9.78
C ASN A 184 10.21 8.59 10.96
N GLY A 185 8.98 8.09 10.80
CA GLY A 185 7.96 8.05 11.85
C GLY A 185 7.26 9.38 12.14
N THR A 186 7.61 10.46 11.41
CA THR A 186 6.92 11.75 11.55
C THR A 186 5.70 11.83 10.65
N THR A 187 4.78 12.75 10.98
CA THR A 187 3.62 13.08 10.14
C THR A 187 3.63 14.59 9.86
N GLY A 188 3.10 15.00 8.73
CA GLY A 188 3.07 16.39 8.33
C GLY A 188 2.07 16.67 7.20
N VAL A 189 2.18 17.85 6.60
CA VAL A 189 1.30 18.26 5.50
C VAL A 189 1.56 17.36 4.29
N PRO A 190 0.52 16.69 3.75
CA PRO A 190 0.67 15.83 2.58
C PRO A 190 1.35 16.51 1.40
N SER A 191 2.17 15.77 0.68
CA SER A 191 2.90 16.20 -0.53
C SER A 191 3.79 17.44 -0.32
N SER A 192 4.31 17.62 0.88
CA SER A 192 5.15 18.78 1.26
C SER A 192 6.58 18.36 1.60
N GLY A 193 7.43 19.35 1.88
CA GLY A 193 8.82 19.17 2.31
C GLY A 193 9.84 19.38 1.20
N THR A 194 11.09 19.04 1.52
CA THR A 194 12.28 19.28 0.69
C THR A 194 12.86 17.93 0.19
N GLU A 195 13.88 17.99 -0.63
CA GLU A 195 14.53 16.83 -1.25
C GLU A 195 15.15 15.87 -0.25
N TYR A 196 15.53 16.32 0.93
CA TYR A 196 16.11 15.46 1.95
C TYR A 196 15.11 14.98 3.00
N LYS A 197 13.99 15.73 3.19
CA LYS A 197 12.91 15.37 4.12
C LYS A 197 11.57 15.84 3.58
N PHE A 198 10.68 14.91 3.30
CA PHE A 198 9.37 15.22 2.73
C PHE A 198 8.26 14.37 3.36
N PHE A 199 7.03 14.71 3.03
CA PHE A 199 5.82 13.97 3.39
C PHE A 199 5.13 13.50 2.12
N ASP A 200 4.75 12.21 2.09
CA ASP A 200 4.01 11.63 0.98
C ASP A 200 2.54 12.10 0.93
N SER A 201 1.74 11.58 0.00
CA SER A 201 0.32 11.95 -0.12
C SER A 201 -0.52 11.61 1.12
N THR A 202 -0.04 10.72 1.98
CA THR A 202 -0.69 10.34 3.23
C THR A 202 -0.23 11.20 4.42
N GLY A 203 0.75 12.08 4.23
CA GLY A 203 1.40 12.83 5.29
C GLY A 203 2.42 12.05 6.09
N SER A 204 2.83 10.86 5.63
CA SER A 204 3.92 10.10 6.26
C SER A 204 5.28 10.71 5.91
N GLY A 205 6.14 10.86 6.92
CA GLY A 205 7.45 11.49 6.77
C GLY A 205 8.56 10.56 6.30
N TRP A 206 9.40 11.08 5.41
CA TRP A 206 10.52 10.39 4.78
C TRP A 206 11.79 11.21 4.85
N THR A 207 12.93 10.55 5.01
CA THR A 207 14.25 11.18 5.06
C THR A 207 15.21 10.48 4.11
N LEU A 208 15.97 11.24 3.32
CA LEU A 208 17.01 10.73 2.44
C LEU A 208 18.06 9.98 3.26
N THR A 209 18.47 8.81 2.78
CA THR A 209 19.48 7.97 3.44
C THR A 209 20.79 8.04 2.69
N GLY A 210 21.88 7.84 3.41
CA GLY A 210 23.22 7.75 2.84
C GLY A 210 24.24 8.49 3.67
N MET A 211 25.49 8.14 3.47
CA MET A 211 26.65 8.82 4.08
C MET A 211 27.21 9.94 3.18
N SER A 212 26.71 10.03 1.96
CA SER A 212 27.12 11.01 0.95
C SER A 212 25.91 11.40 0.14
N TYR A 213 25.68 12.69 -0.04
CA TYR A 213 24.60 13.23 -0.85
C TYR A 213 25.15 13.86 -2.12
N ASP A 214 24.68 13.37 -3.27
CA ASP A 214 24.96 13.96 -4.57
C ASP A 214 24.08 15.22 -4.76
N CYS A 215 24.67 16.33 -5.23
CA CYS A 215 23.93 17.55 -5.51
C CYS A 215 22.76 17.33 -6.49
N GLN A 216 22.85 16.37 -7.40
CA GLN A 216 21.78 16.01 -8.32
C GLN A 216 20.54 15.41 -7.61
N GLN A 217 20.67 14.84 -6.42
CA GLN A 217 19.53 14.41 -5.58
C GLN A 217 18.68 15.58 -5.10
N PHE A 218 19.23 16.80 -5.16
CA PHE A 218 18.58 18.06 -4.80
C PHE A 218 18.16 18.87 -6.04
N GLY A 219 18.10 18.21 -7.19
CA GLY A 219 17.63 18.81 -8.42
C GLY A 219 18.61 19.77 -9.10
N VAL A 220 19.90 19.71 -8.73
CA VAL A 220 20.94 20.44 -9.45
C VAL A 220 21.13 19.79 -10.81
N ASN A 221 20.93 20.57 -11.90
CA ASN A 221 20.93 20.05 -13.27
C ASN A 221 22.29 20.19 -13.95
N GLY A 222 23.08 21.18 -13.55
CA GLY A 222 24.37 21.49 -14.19
C GLY A 222 24.23 22.07 -15.60
N ASP A 223 23.11 22.74 -15.87
CA ASP A 223 22.77 23.31 -17.18
C ASP A 223 23.32 24.72 -17.41
N GLY A 224 24.10 25.22 -16.46
CA GLY A 224 24.69 26.55 -16.51
C GLY A 224 23.79 27.67 -15.98
N THR A 225 22.56 27.34 -15.56
CA THR A 225 21.67 28.32 -14.91
C THR A 225 22.07 28.53 -13.44
N ASN A 226 21.51 29.57 -12.81
CA ASN A 226 21.74 29.82 -11.38
C ASN A 226 21.00 28.80 -10.51
N GLU A 227 21.73 27.90 -9.88
CA GLU A 227 21.23 26.83 -9.04
C GLU A 227 21.51 27.06 -7.52
N THR A 228 21.80 28.31 -7.14
CA THR A 228 22.21 28.67 -5.77
C THR A 228 21.29 28.10 -4.69
N ALA A 229 19.97 28.21 -4.85
CA ALA A 229 19.01 27.74 -3.86
C ALA A 229 19.07 26.20 -3.66
N LYS A 230 19.21 25.43 -4.74
CA LYS A 230 19.31 23.98 -4.70
C LYS A 230 20.64 23.52 -4.08
N VAL A 231 21.73 24.20 -4.45
CA VAL A 231 23.06 23.94 -3.92
C VAL A 231 23.13 24.30 -2.43
N GLN A 232 22.50 25.40 -2.00
CA GLN A 232 22.44 25.77 -0.59
C GLN A 232 21.67 24.72 0.20
N LEU A 233 20.49 24.31 -0.26
CA LEU A 233 19.68 23.27 0.38
C LEU A 233 20.46 21.94 0.50
N TRP A 234 21.20 21.55 -0.54
CA TRP A 234 22.06 20.37 -0.52
C TRP A 234 23.15 20.46 0.56
N LEU A 235 23.87 21.62 0.65
CA LEU A 235 24.92 21.82 1.64
C LEU A 235 24.38 21.86 3.07
N ASP A 236 23.25 22.56 3.28
CA ASP A 236 22.56 22.61 4.56
C ASP A 236 22.14 21.19 5.00
N SER A 237 21.59 20.41 4.08
CA SER A 237 21.19 19.00 4.34
C SER A 237 22.37 18.10 4.67
N CYS A 238 23.51 18.27 3.97
CA CYS A 238 24.74 17.53 4.28
C CYS A 238 25.25 17.86 5.68
N ALA A 239 25.18 19.12 6.08
CA ALA A 239 25.58 19.55 7.41
C ALA A 239 24.68 19.00 8.51
N ASP A 240 23.36 19.08 8.33
CA ASP A 240 22.35 18.63 9.29
C ASP A 240 22.43 17.10 9.55
N TYR A 241 22.73 16.33 8.52
CA TYR A 241 22.78 14.86 8.59
C TYR A 241 24.19 14.28 8.64
N HIS A 242 25.21 15.14 8.78
CA HIS A 242 26.62 14.75 8.78
C HIS A 242 26.99 13.87 7.57
N ALA A 243 26.34 14.13 6.44
CA ALA A 243 26.62 13.46 5.18
C ALA A 243 27.73 14.21 4.43
N ARG A 244 28.48 13.47 3.61
CA ARG A 244 29.48 14.07 2.73
C ARG A 244 28.80 14.75 1.55
N ALA A 245 29.17 15.99 1.23
CA ALA A 245 28.74 16.68 0.04
C ALA A 245 29.53 16.17 -1.18
N TYR A 246 28.83 15.55 -2.14
CA TYR A 246 29.42 14.91 -3.30
C TYR A 246 29.02 15.59 -4.60
N ILE A 247 30.00 15.86 -5.47
CA ILE A 247 29.79 16.24 -6.86
C ILE A 247 30.57 15.25 -7.73
N LYS A 248 29.84 14.57 -8.63
CA LYS A 248 30.43 13.56 -9.51
C LYS A 248 31.39 14.18 -10.53
N GLU A 249 32.28 13.34 -11.04
CA GLU A 249 33.22 13.72 -12.10
C GLU A 249 32.49 14.28 -13.34
N SER A 250 33.11 15.29 -13.96
CA SER A 250 32.59 15.96 -15.16
C SER A 250 31.26 16.71 -14.98
N PHE A 251 30.74 16.83 -13.76
CA PHE A 251 29.53 17.60 -13.47
C PHE A 251 29.86 19.01 -12.98
N SER A 252 29.06 20.00 -13.34
CA SER A 252 29.23 21.41 -12.96
C SER A 252 27.94 21.97 -12.41
N ALA A 253 27.90 22.36 -11.15
CA ALA A 253 26.84 23.21 -10.60
C ALA A 253 27.21 24.68 -10.73
N SER A 254 26.24 25.55 -11.03
CA SER A 254 26.47 26.98 -11.25
C SER A 254 25.71 27.79 -10.19
N VAL A 255 26.42 28.66 -9.47
CA VAL A 255 25.87 29.42 -8.33
C VAL A 255 26.31 30.87 -8.36
N VAL A 256 25.48 31.77 -7.84
CA VAL A 256 25.90 33.17 -7.56
C VAL A 256 26.67 33.25 -6.24
N GLY A 257 26.29 32.45 -5.26
CA GLY A 257 26.96 32.32 -3.98
C GLY A 257 26.30 31.30 -3.10
N VAL A 258 27.05 30.75 -2.17
CA VAL A 258 26.54 29.87 -1.10
C VAL A 258 27.04 30.36 0.24
N VAL A 259 26.26 30.15 1.28
CA VAL A 259 26.59 30.59 2.63
C VAL A 259 26.99 29.39 3.46
N LEU A 260 28.21 29.37 3.93
CA LEU A 260 28.70 28.42 4.93
C LEU A 260 28.92 29.15 6.26
N ASN A 261 28.18 28.77 7.27
CA ASN A 261 28.21 29.38 8.60
C ASN A 261 28.58 28.32 9.67
N SER A 262 28.38 28.63 10.93
CA SER A 262 28.72 27.75 12.05
C SER A 262 27.96 26.43 12.05
N SER A 263 26.78 26.34 11.41
CA SER A 263 26.02 25.08 11.27
C SER A 263 26.68 24.08 10.30
N HIS A 264 27.54 24.56 9.41
CA HIS A 264 28.28 23.76 8.44
C HIS A 264 29.65 23.28 8.96
N LYS A 265 29.94 23.52 10.25
CA LYS A 265 31.21 23.09 10.84
C LYS A 265 31.34 21.57 10.79
N GLY A 266 32.43 21.10 10.18
CA GLY A 266 32.71 19.65 10.02
C GLY A 266 32.11 19.03 8.75
N LEU A 267 31.49 19.83 7.89
CA LEU A 267 31.01 19.36 6.57
C LEU A 267 32.19 18.82 5.76
N GLN A 268 32.01 17.63 5.22
CA GLN A 268 32.98 16.95 4.37
C GLN A 268 32.61 17.11 2.91
N PHE A 269 33.59 17.33 2.06
CA PHE A 269 33.41 17.52 0.62
C PHE A 269 34.16 16.45 -0.16
N ASP A 270 33.52 15.89 -1.19
CA ASP A 270 34.12 15.03 -2.20
C ASP A 270 33.72 15.59 -3.58
N PHE A 271 34.41 16.65 -3.99
CA PHE A 271 34.15 17.30 -5.27
C PHE A 271 35.08 16.73 -6.32
N ARG A 272 34.54 15.85 -7.18
CA ARG A 272 35.20 15.36 -8.38
C ARG A 272 34.81 16.15 -9.63
N GLY A 273 33.74 16.95 -9.51
CA GLY A 273 33.25 17.92 -10.49
C GLY A 273 33.55 19.35 -10.08
N TRP A 274 32.74 20.26 -10.56
CA TRP A 274 32.97 21.69 -10.42
C TRP A 274 31.79 22.41 -9.74
N LEU A 275 32.11 23.33 -8.85
CA LEU A 275 31.17 24.36 -8.37
C LEU A 275 31.60 25.67 -9.01
N LYS A 276 30.81 26.17 -9.98
CA LYS A 276 31.11 27.41 -10.72
C LYS A 276 30.34 28.57 -10.13
N PHE A 277 31.04 29.66 -9.85
CA PHE A 277 30.46 30.90 -9.36
C PHE A 277 30.20 31.87 -10.50
N PHE A 278 29.01 32.47 -10.53
CA PHE A 278 28.69 33.57 -11.40
C PHE A 278 29.17 34.87 -10.77
N GLY A 279 29.86 35.74 -11.50
CA GLY A 279 30.00 37.13 -11.14
C GLY A 279 28.74 37.89 -11.55
N ASP A 280 28.35 38.88 -10.78
CA ASP A 280 27.24 39.83 -11.04
C ASP A 280 26.06 39.41 -11.91
N GLY A 281 25.82 38.13 -12.05
CA GLY A 281 24.66 37.51 -12.73
C GLY A 281 24.80 37.32 -14.22
N SER A 282 25.94 37.55 -14.87
CA SER A 282 26.02 37.53 -16.33
C SER A 282 26.83 36.36 -16.94
N ALA A 283 27.81 35.80 -16.28
CA ALA A 283 28.55 34.63 -16.73
C ALA A 283 29.24 33.87 -15.59
N PRO A 284 29.45 32.54 -15.73
CA PRO A 284 30.25 31.80 -14.77
C PRO A 284 31.69 32.33 -14.79
N VAL A 285 32.17 32.78 -13.64
CA VAL A 285 33.58 33.11 -13.44
C VAL A 285 34.24 32.00 -12.64
N ASN A 286 35.48 31.67 -12.94
CA ASN A 286 36.30 30.87 -12.06
C ASN A 286 36.36 31.58 -10.71
N ALA A 287 36.20 30.84 -9.61
CA ALA A 287 36.08 31.41 -8.28
C ALA A 287 37.10 32.54 -8.06
N PRO A 288 36.66 33.76 -7.72
CA PRO A 288 37.61 34.84 -7.47
C PRO A 288 38.48 34.51 -6.27
N SER A 289 39.73 34.89 -6.31
CA SER A 289 40.76 34.60 -5.34
C SER A 289 40.48 35.09 -3.90
N ASN A 290 39.39 35.79 -3.68
CA ASN A 290 38.96 36.35 -2.37
C ASN A 290 37.63 35.74 -1.84
N VAL A 291 37.15 34.64 -2.35
CA VAL A 291 36.05 33.92 -1.73
C VAL A 291 36.61 33.16 -0.54
N THR A 292 36.46 33.75 0.63
CA THR A 292 36.72 33.10 1.92
C THR A 292 35.76 31.94 2.08
N GLY A 293 36.25 30.73 1.97
CA GLY A 293 35.45 29.50 2.10
C GLY A 293 35.46 28.58 0.87
N VAL A 294 36.13 28.94 -0.22
CA VAL A 294 36.41 28.00 -1.30
C VAL A 294 37.38 26.94 -0.79
N MET A 295 36.90 25.74 -0.62
CA MET A 295 37.77 24.64 -0.29
C MET A 295 38.58 24.25 -1.49
N THR A 296 39.90 24.34 -1.34
CA THR A 296 40.85 23.67 -2.22
C THR A 296 40.60 22.16 -2.05
N PRO A 297 40.48 21.41 -3.15
CA PRO A 297 40.42 19.95 -3.04
C PRO A 297 41.73 19.49 -2.36
N THR A 298 41.60 18.79 -1.24
CA THR A 298 42.70 18.00 -0.69
C THR A 298 42.84 16.79 -1.57
N TYR A 299 43.98 16.71 -2.29
CA TYR A 299 44.42 15.54 -3.02
C TYR A 299 44.71 14.38 -2.10
#